data_f904f6f64fef323ada35938fed735763
#
_entry.id   f904f6f64fef323ada35938fed735763
#
_cell.length_a   1.000
_cell.length_b   1.000
_cell.length_c   1.000
_cell.angle_alpha   90.00
_cell.angle_beta   90.00
_cell.angle_gamma   90.00
#
_symmetry.space_group_name_H-M   'P 1'
#
loop_
_entity.id
_entity.type
_entity.pdbx_description
1 polymer ?
#
loop_
_entity_poly.entity_id
_entity_poly.type
_entity_poly.pdbx_seq_one_letter_code
_entity_poly.pdbx_strand_id
1 'polypeptide(L)'
;MDWLDIIILLWGCVFFVAGIAMTGYAFHVLKKDNLSNGLSLSPDDNRRVIASTLRKLNCEMHWTKENDKQRVRFNYQSGHFVITLEKGSPYARLSFPYIYSLNLDSLDNARMVVNLSNINSDLLRIIYTIDEKKGKIDFHICSVLPILRFGMDDLLERAMGDSFRWQKGFVENMEETEKKGNPAEELDSEKGHAYFQRELQIQNEMEMM
;
A
#
# COMPACT_ATOMS: atom_id res chain seq x y z
N MET A 1 -31.83 6.85 53.71
CA MET A 1 -30.58 6.54 53.00
C MET A 1 -29.66 5.94 54.03
N ASP A 2 -29.45 4.64 53.91
CA ASP A 2 -28.68 3.90 54.92
C ASP A 2 -27.18 4.16 54.77
N TRP A 3 -26.47 4.05 55.91
CA TRP A 3 -25.00 4.26 55.91
C TRP A 3 -24.29 3.39 54.87
N LEU A 4 -24.84 2.25 54.53
CA LEU A 4 -24.38 1.32 53.53
C LEU A 4 -24.48 1.90 52.12
N ASP A 5 -25.58 2.62 51.81
CA ASP A 5 -25.79 3.29 50.50
C ASP A 5 -24.73 4.38 50.26
N ILE A 6 -24.38 5.13 51.33
CA ILE A 6 -23.37 6.19 51.24
C ILE A 6 -21.99 5.59 50.97
N ILE A 7 -21.64 4.47 51.61
CA ILE A 7 -20.36 3.81 51.39
C ILE A 7 -20.25 3.25 49.94
N ILE A 8 -21.32 2.61 49.43
CA ILE A 8 -21.35 2.09 48.06
C ILE A 8 -21.19 3.24 47.03
N LEU A 9 -21.86 4.35 47.28
CA LEU A 9 -21.81 5.53 46.39
C LEU A 9 -20.40 6.16 46.40
N LEU A 10 -19.76 6.27 47.55
CA LEU A 10 -18.39 6.75 47.69
C LEU A 10 -17.38 5.83 46.98
N TRP A 11 -17.46 4.54 47.15
CA TRP A 11 -16.60 3.59 46.44
C TRP A 11 -16.82 3.60 44.94
N GLY A 12 -18.08 3.72 44.46
CA GLY A 12 -18.41 3.86 43.06
C GLY A 12 -17.77 5.11 42.43
N CYS A 13 -17.82 6.26 43.14
CA CYS A 13 -17.16 7.49 42.67
C CYS A 13 -15.64 7.35 42.60
N VAL A 14 -15.00 6.69 43.59
CA VAL A 14 -13.55 6.45 43.60
C VAL A 14 -13.11 5.58 42.41
N PHE A 15 -13.83 4.49 42.16
CA PHE A 15 -13.53 3.61 41.02
C PHE A 15 -13.77 4.30 39.69
N PHE A 16 -14.80 5.13 39.56
CA PHE A 16 -15.10 5.87 38.36
C PHE A 16 -14.00 6.90 38.03
N VAL A 17 -13.56 7.68 39.04
CA VAL A 17 -12.45 8.64 38.87
C VAL A 17 -11.13 7.94 38.57
N ALA A 18 -10.83 6.83 39.24
CA ALA A 18 -9.65 6.03 38.97
C ALA A 18 -9.67 5.43 37.55
N GLY A 19 -10.84 4.97 37.08
CA GLY A 19 -11.02 4.48 35.71
C GLY A 19 -10.77 5.55 34.64
N ILE A 20 -11.29 6.77 34.85
CA ILE A 20 -11.05 7.91 33.94
C ILE A 20 -9.56 8.31 33.96
N ALA A 21 -8.92 8.35 35.12
CA ALA A 21 -7.49 8.66 35.25
C ALA A 21 -6.61 7.61 34.53
N MET A 22 -6.92 6.31 34.69
CA MET A 22 -6.19 5.23 34.02
C MET A 22 -6.39 5.25 32.49
N THR A 23 -7.61 5.47 32.00
CA THR A 23 -7.85 5.60 30.57
C THR A 23 -7.20 6.84 29.97
N GLY A 24 -7.23 7.97 30.68
CA GLY A 24 -6.53 9.22 30.28
C GLY A 24 -5.02 9.03 30.25
N TYR A 25 -4.43 8.34 31.24
CA TYR A 25 -3.01 8.03 31.28
C TYR A 25 -2.61 7.05 30.17
N ALA A 26 -3.37 5.98 29.95
CA ALA A 26 -3.14 5.04 28.87
C ALA A 26 -3.21 5.74 27.48
N PHE A 27 -4.20 6.62 27.29
CA PHE A 27 -4.34 7.41 26.05
C PHE A 27 -3.18 8.41 25.88
N HIS A 28 -2.72 9.04 26.96
CA HIS A 28 -1.58 9.95 26.94
C HIS A 28 -0.27 9.21 26.63
N VAL A 29 -0.04 8.04 27.21
CA VAL A 29 1.13 7.18 26.94
C VAL A 29 1.09 6.70 25.50
N LEU A 30 -0.03 6.16 25.03
CA LEU A 30 -0.20 5.72 23.65
C LEU A 30 -0.04 6.88 22.65
N LYS A 31 -0.54 8.08 22.97
CA LYS A 31 -0.38 9.28 22.15
C LYS A 31 1.07 9.77 22.14
N LYS A 32 1.76 9.75 23.28
CA LYS A 32 3.15 10.18 23.38
C LYS A 32 4.11 9.21 22.68
N ASP A 33 3.90 7.90 22.82
CA ASP A 33 4.76 6.90 22.20
C ASP A 33 4.46 6.73 20.69
N ASN A 34 3.19 6.89 20.25
CA ASN A 34 2.81 6.73 18.86
C ASN A 34 3.00 8.00 18.01
N LEU A 35 2.83 9.20 18.55
CA LEU A 35 2.98 10.44 17.77
C LEU A 35 4.40 11.04 17.79
N SER A 36 5.16 10.88 18.86
CA SER A 36 6.51 11.48 18.92
C SER A 36 7.63 10.54 18.49
N ASN A 37 7.42 9.22 18.56
CA ASN A 37 8.44 8.22 18.23
C ASN A 37 8.09 7.30 17.03
N GLY A 38 6.87 7.36 16.51
CA GLY A 38 6.38 6.42 15.49
C GLY A 38 6.71 6.80 14.04
N LEU A 39 6.77 8.08 13.71
CA LEU A 39 6.79 8.55 12.31
C LEU A 39 8.06 9.32 11.90
N SER A 40 8.97 9.62 12.82
CA SER A 40 10.22 10.32 12.50
C SER A 40 11.43 9.45 12.80
N LEU A 41 11.59 8.40 12.00
CA LEU A 41 12.83 7.62 12.00
C LEU A 41 13.88 8.35 11.15
N SER A 42 15.14 8.35 11.61
CA SER A 42 16.24 8.80 10.76
C SER A 42 16.33 7.88 9.53
N PRO A 43 16.91 8.32 8.42
CA PRO A 43 17.09 7.47 7.23
C PRO A 43 17.78 6.14 7.52
N ASP A 44 18.71 6.15 8.49
CA ASP A 44 19.42 4.94 8.91
C ASP A 44 18.52 4.01 9.77
N ASP A 45 17.60 4.59 10.54
CA ASP A 45 16.61 3.82 11.31
C ASP A 45 15.61 3.14 10.38
N ASN A 46 15.14 3.83 9.33
CA ASN A 46 14.25 3.25 8.33
C ASN A 46 14.90 2.00 7.68
N ARG A 47 16.16 2.12 7.28
CA ARG A 47 16.92 1.00 6.74
C ARG A 47 17.05 -0.16 7.73
N ARG A 48 17.33 0.14 9.01
CA ARG A 48 17.43 -0.88 10.07
C ARG A 48 16.11 -1.61 10.29
N VAL A 49 14.98 -0.88 10.32
CA VAL A 49 13.65 -1.47 10.45
C VAL A 49 13.39 -2.41 9.28
N ILE A 50 13.53 -1.96 8.04
CA ILE A 50 13.31 -2.81 6.86
C ILE A 50 14.26 -4.00 6.84
N ALA A 51 15.54 -3.82 7.14
CA ALA A 51 16.50 -4.92 7.17
C ALA A 51 16.17 -5.95 8.26
N SER A 52 15.74 -5.52 9.44
CA SER A 52 15.32 -6.44 10.51
C SER A 52 14.04 -7.20 10.15
N THR A 53 13.09 -6.51 9.53
CA THR A 53 11.83 -7.11 9.04
C THR A 53 12.10 -8.19 7.99
N LEU A 54 12.90 -7.88 6.97
CA LEU A 54 13.22 -8.85 5.92
C LEU A 54 14.00 -10.07 6.45
N ARG A 55 14.87 -9.89 7.47
CA ARG A 55 15.52 -11.03 8.14
C ARG A 55 14.53 -11.92 8.88
N LYS A 56 13.54 -11.34 9.57
CA LYS A 56 12.48 -12.11 10.24
C LYS A 56 11.68 -12.95 9.24
N LEU A 57 11.45 -12.40 8.03
CA LEU A 57 10.77 -13.08 6.92
C LEU A 57 11.69 -14.03 6.13
N ASN A 58 12.93 -14.27 6.61
CA ASN A 58 13.93 -15.12 5.96
C ASN A 58 14.23 -14.71 4.49
N CYS A 59 14.17 -13.42 4.18
CA CYS A 59 14.46 -12.89 2.86
C CYS A 59 15.95 -12.56 2.71
N GLU A 60 16.58 -13.04 1.64
CA GLU A 60 17.90 -12.60 1.23
C GLU A 60 17.83 -11.21 0.60
N MET A 61 18.72 -10.30 1.03
CA MET A 61 18.65 -8.87 0.72
C MET A 61 19.87 -8.38 -0.07
N HIS A 62 19.61 -7.65 -1.16
CA HIS A 62 20.65 -6.94 -1.91
C HIS A 62 20.38 -5.44 -1.89
N TRP A 63 21.22 -4.70 -1.15
CA TRP A 63 21.09 -3.24 -1.03
C TRP A 63 21.88 -2.51 -2.10
N THR A 64 21.22 -1.50 -2.70
CA THR A 64 21.85 -0.53 -3.61
C THR A 64 21.51 0.87 -3.16
N LYS A 65 22.44 1.81 -3.36
CA LYS A 65 22.22 3.23 -3.07
C LYS A 65 22.42 4.00 -4.36
N GLU A 66 21.45 4.83 -4.68
CA GLU A 66 21.47 5.69 -5.85
C GLU A 66 20.94 7.08 -5.44
N ASN A 67 21.85 8.06 -5.43
CA ASN A 67 21.58 9.41 -4.94
C ASN A 67 21.00 9.39 -3.50
N ASP A 68 19.83 10.03 -3.29
CA ASP A 68 19.11 10.08 -2.01
C ASP A 68 18.15 8.90 -1.78
N LYS A 69 18.17 7.89 -2.68
CA LYS A 69 17.32 6.71 -2.59
C LYS A 69 18.13 5.48 -2.23
N GLN A 70 17.64 4.72 -1.27
CA GLN A 70 18.15 3.40 -0.94
C GLN A 70 17.15 2.36 -1.43
N ARG A 71 17.65 1.37 -2.15
CA ARG A 71 16.83 0.27 -2.67
C ARG A 71 17.31 -1.04 -2.11
N VAL A 72 16.39 -1.90 -1.69
CA VAL A 72 16.66 -3.29 -1.36
C VAL A 72 15.86 -4.19 -2.28
N ARG A 73 16.56 -5.11 -2.94
CA ARG A 73 15.95 -6.19 -3.72
C ARG A 73 15.97 -7.45 -2.89
N PHE A 74 14.89 -8.19 -2.91
CA PHE A 74 14.76 -9.44 -2.17
C PHE A 74 13.74 -10.36 -2.83
N ASN A 75 13.82 -11.63 -2.48
CA ASN A 75 12.87 -12.65 -2.91
C ASN A 75 11.97 -13.02 -1.73
N TYR A 76 10.68 -13.13 -1.98
CA TYR A 76 9.72 -13.68 -1.04
C TYR A 76 8.83 -14.68 -1.76
N GLN A 77 8.78 -15.92 -1.26
CA GLN A 77 8.17 -17.04 -2.00
C GLN A 77 8.76 -17.13 -3.43
N SER A 78 7.94 -17.03 -4.48
CA SER A 78 8.39 -17.03 -5.87
C SER A 78 8.52 -15.62 -6.48
N GLY A 79 8.26 -14.56 -5.71
CA GLY A 79 8.24 -13.17 -6.19
C GLY A 79 9.55 -12.44 -5.94
N HIS A 80 9.91 -11.58 -6.89
CA HIS A 80 11.03 -10.63 -6.78
C HIS A 80 10.49 -9.26 -6.38
N PHE A 81 10.85 -8.77 -5.23
CA PHE A 81 10.37 -7.49 -4.69
C PHE A 81 11.48 -6.47 -4.57
N VAL A 82 11.09 -5.20 -4.63
CA VAL A 82 11.98 -4.06 -4.40
C VAL A 82 11.34 -3.12 -3.39
N ILE A 83 12.05 -2.79 -2.32
CA ILE A 83 11.65 -1.67 -1.45
C ILE A 83 12.57 -0.49 -1.74
N THR A 84 11.97 0.68 -1.96
CA THR A 84 12.67 1.94 -2.13
C THR A 84 12.39 2.83 -0.92
N LEU A 85 13.47 3.32 -0.30
CA LEU A 85 13.45 4.29 0.80
C LEU A 85 13.98 5.62 0.28
N GLU A 86 13.23 6.69 0.51
CA GLU A 86 13.65 8.06 0.19
C GLU A 86 14.11 8.75 1.48
N LYS A 87 15.17 9.55 1.38
CA LYS A 87 15.70 10.28 2.53
C LYS A 87 14.64 11.22 3.12
N GLY A 88 14.41 11.12 4.42
CA GLY A 88 13.44 11.94 5.14
C GLY A 88 11.98 11.52 4.98
N SER A 89 11.68 10.50 4.18
CA SER A 89 10.32 9.96 4.05
C SER A 89 10.02 8.92 5.14
N PRO A 90 8.87 9.02 5.84
CA PRO A 90 8.43 7.98 6.76
C PRO A 90 7.78 6.78 6.05
N TYR A 91 7.83 6.75 4.73
CA TYR A 91 7.20 5.73 3.90
C TYR A 91 8.22 4.93 3.12
N ALA A 92 7.93 3.66 2.92
CA ALA A 92 8.63 2.76 2.02
C ALA A 92 7.74 2.49 0.79
N ARG A 93 8.33 2.52 -0.41
CA ARG A 93 7.64 2.08 -1.62
C ARG A 93 8.00 0.62 -1.87
N LEU A 94 7.02 -0.26 -1.75
CA LEU A 94 7.11 -1.66 -2.17
C LEU A 94 6.75 -1.75 -3.64
N SER A 95 7.57 -2.44 -4.43
CA SER A 95 7.32 -2.71 -5.85
C SER A 95 7.47 -4.19 -6.12
N PHE A 96 6.53 -4.75 -6.88
CA PHE A 96 6.59 -6.08 -7.46
C PHE A 96 6.70 -5.92 -8.98
N PRO A 97 7.92 -5.91 -9.54
CA PRO A 97 8.17 -5.57 -10.93
C PRO A 97 7.91 -6.76 -11.86
N TYR A 98 7.62 -6.43 -13.13
CA TYR A 98 7.50 -7.40 -14.24
C TYR A 98 6.45 -8.49 -14.00
N ILE A 99 5.29 -8.11 -13.47
CA ILE A 99 4.19 -9.05 -13.20
C ILE A 99 3.55 -9.58 -14.49
N TYR A 100 3.66 -8.80 -15.57
CA TYR A 100 3.17 -9.12 -16.91
C TYR A 100 3.88 -8.24 -17.95
N SER A 101 3.93 -8.69 -19.21
CA SER A 101 4.51 -7.91 -20.32
C SER A 101 3.69 -8.09 -21.59
N LEU A 102 3.48 -6.99 -22.31
CA LEU A 102 2.76 -6.95 -23.59
C LEU A 102 3.59 -6.32 -24.68
N ASN A 103 3.17 -6.49 -25.93
CA ASN A 103 3.66 -5.71 -27.05
C ASN A 103 3.08 -4.30 -27.04
N LEU A 104 3.81 -3.34 -27.57
CA LEU A 104 3.43 -1.93 -27.57
C LEU A 104 2.13 -1.67 -28.36
N ASP A 105 1.81 -2.50 -29.34
CA ASP A 105 0.58 -2.41 -30.15
C ASP A 105 -0.70 -2.55 -29.29
N SER A 106 -0.60 -3.14 -28.12
CA SER A 106 -1.71 -3.34 -27.18
C SER A 106 -1.83 -2.25 -26.12
N LEU A 107 -1.21 -1.06 -26.32
CA LEU A 107 -1.10 -0.02 -25.31
C LEU A 107 -2.47 0.49 -24.81
N ASP A 108 -3.43 0.69 -25.69
CA ASP A 108 -4.74 1.24 -25.30
C ASP A 108 -5.53 0.23 -24.47
N ASN A 109 -5.50 -1.05 -24.83
CA ASN A 109 -6.08 -2.13 -24.02
C ASN A 109 -5.40 -2.22 -22.65
N ALA A 110 -4.08 -2.11 -22.63
CA ALA A 110 -3.29 -2.11 -21.40
C ALA A 110 -3.68 -0.95 -20.47
N ARG A 111 -3.83 0.27 -21.00
CA ARG A 111 -4.27 1.44 -20.21
C ARG A 111 -5.64 1.24 -19.61
N MET A 112 -6.59 0.70 -20.38
CA MET A 112 -7.94 0.44 -19.89
C MET A 112 -7.93 -0.57 -18.74
N VAL A 113 -7.26 -1.72 -18.89
CA VAL A 113 -7.21 -2.75 -17.83
C VAL A 113 -6.51 -2.22 -16.58
N VAL A 114 -5.44 -1.42 -16.72
CA VAL A 114 -4.75 -0.77 -15.59
C VAL A 114 -5.69 0.17 -14.84
N ASN A 115 -6.42 1.02 -15.57
CA ASN A 115 -7.37 1.95 -14.96
C ASN A 115 -8.46 1.22 -14.21
N LEU A 116 -9.10 0.22 -14.82
CA LEU A 116 -10.14 -0.60 -14.18
C LEU A 116 -9.61 -1.31 -12.92
N SER A 117 -8.39 -1.85 -12.98
CA SER A 117 -7.78 -2.50 -11.83
C SER A 117 -7.52 -1.51 -10.69
N ASN A 118 -7.07 -0.30 -10.98
CA ASN A 118 -6.71 0.70 -9.98
C ASN A 118 -7.90 1.37 -9.30
N ILE A 119 -9.08 1.41 -9.94
CA ILE A 119 -10.30 2.01 -9.35
C ILE A 119 -10.70 1.33 -8.04
N ASN A 120 -10.49 0.04 -7.94
CA ASN A 120 -10.96 -0.78 -6.82
C ASN A 120 -9.88 -0.99 -5.74
N SER A 121 -8.79 -0.23 -5.77
CA SER A 121 -7.69 -0.43 -4.82
C SER A 121 -7.20 0.85 -4.16
N ASP A 122 -7.21 0.86 -2.84
CA ASP A 122 -6.70 1.97 -2.03
C ASP A 122 -5.19 1.86 -1.75
N LEU A 123 -4.65 0.65 -1.69
CA LEU A 123 -3.29 0.39 -1.21
C LEU A 123 -2.31 -0.06 -2.29
N LEU A 124 -2.78 -0.80 -3.28
CA LEU A 124 -1.97 -1.34 -4.37
C LEU A 124 -2.33 -0.62 -5.67
N ARG A 125 -1.32 -0.31 -6.47
CA ARG A 125 -1.52 0.27 -7.79
C ARG A 125 -0.72 -0.49 -8.82
N ILE A 126 -1.34 -0.74 -9.97
CA ILE A 126 -0.65 -1.24 -11.14
C ILE A 126 -0.14 -0.03 -11.91
N ILE A 127 1.13 -0.04 -12.21
CA ILE A 127 1.79 0.93 -13.09
C ILE A 127 2.44 0.18 -14.24
N TYR A 128 2.71 0.86 -15.34
CA TYR A 128 3.44 0.27 -16.45
C TYR A 128 4.61 1.14 -16.88
N THR A 129 5.60 0.50 -17.49
CA THR A 129 6.74 1.16 -18.13
C THR A 129 6.80 0.72 -19.59
N ILE A 130 7.18 1.64 -20.47
CA ILE A 130 7.30 1.38 -21.91
C ILE A 130 8.81 1.27 -22.25
N ASP A 131 9.21 0.14 -22.79
CA ASP A 131 10.52 -0.05 -23.40
C ASP A 131 10.37 0.05 -24.93
N GLU A 132 10.49 1.26 -25.45
CA GLU A 132 10.36 1.53 -26.89
C GLU A 132 11.39 0.75 -27.72
N LYS A 133 12.59 0.50 -27.20
CA LYS A 133 13.63 -0.24 -27.90
C LYS A 133 13.27 -1.71 -28.11
N LYS A 134 12.56 -2.28 -27.17
CA LYS A 134 12.08 -3.67 -27.23
C LYS A 134 10.64 -3.78 -27.75
N GLY A 135 9.94 -2.63 -27.93
CA GLY A 135 8.53 -2.62 -28.31
C GLY A 135 7.63 -3.28 -27.27
N LYS A 136 7.95 -3.14 -25.97
CA LYS A 136 7.26 -3.81 -24.86
C LYS A 136 6.72 -2.86 -23.82
N ILE A 137 5.64 -3.29 -23.20
CA ILE A 137 5.02 -2.67 -22.03
C ILE A 137 5.17 -3.64 -20.89
N ASP A 138 5.86 -3.24 -19.82
CA ASP A 138 6.06 -4.04 -18.62
C ASP A 138 5.20 -3.50 -17.47
N PHE A 139 4.45 -4.36 -16.80
CA PHE A 139 3.55 -4.00 -15.69
C PHE A 139 4.18 -4.32 -14.35
N HIS A 140 3.90 -3.45 -13.37
CA HIS A 140 4.43 -3.56 -12.03
C HIS A 140 3.32 -3.25 -11.02
N ILE A 141 3.34 -3.92 -9.87
CA ILE A 141 2.50 -3.55 -8.73
C ILE A 141 3.33 -2.69 -7.77
N CYS A 142 2.75 -1.58 -7.31
CA CYS A 142 3.37 -0.68 -6.35
C CYS A 142 2.44 -0.41 -5.17
N SER A 143 3.03 -0.28 -3.98
CA SER A 143 2.37 0.14 -2.75
C SER A 143 3.25 1.11 -1.98
N VAL A 144 2.62 2.03 -1.25
CA VAL A 144 3.31 2.94 -0.33
C VAL A 144 2.93 2.55 1.10
N LEU A 145 3.91 2.09 1.86
CA LEU A 145 3.73 1.56 3.20
C LEU A 145 4.34 2.49 4.23
N PRO A 146 3.67 2.81 5.34
CA PRO A 146 4.29 3.51 6.45
C PRO A 146 5.37 2.61 7.07
N ILE A 147 6.51 3.20 7.46
CA ILE A 147 7.56 2.44 8.13
C ILE A 147 7.25 2.41 9.62
N LEU A 148 6.91 1.23 10.12
CA LEU A 148 6.50 1.02 11.49
C LEU A 148 7.62 0.34 12.28
N ARG A 149 7.86 0.77 13.52
CA ARG A 149 8.80 0.08 14.43
C ARG A 149 8.30 -1.29 14.86
N PHE A 150 6.97 -1.42 14.99
CA PHE A 150 6.30 -2.65 15.41
C PHE A 150 5.26 -3.06 14.36
N GLY A 151 5.16 -4.35 14.08
CA GLY A 151 4.20 -4.89 13.11
C GLY A 151 4.55 -4.63 11.64
N MET A 152 5.79 -4.22 11.34
CA MET A 152 6.24 -4.02 9.96
C MET A 152 6.33 -5.34 9.20
N ASP A 153 6.61 -6.43 9.90
CA ASP A 153 6.62 -7.79 9.37
C ASP A 153 5.24 -8.21 8.88
N ASP A 154 4.20 -8.07 9.71
CA ASP A 154 2.82 -8.38 9.35
C ASP A 154 2.32 -7.49 8.20
N LEU A 155 2.65 -6.18 8.24
CA LEU A 155 2.28 -5.24 7.19
C LEU A 155 2.92 -5.60 5.85
N LEU A 156 4.21 -5.90 5.87
CA LEU A 156 4.97 -6.22 4.65
C LEU A 156 4.54 -7.57 4.07
N GLU A 157 4.37 -8.59 4.92
CA GLU A 157 3.89 -9.92 4.51
C GLU A 157 2.51 -9.83 3.86
N ARG A 158 1.58 -9.08 4.45
CA ARG A 158 0.25 -8.84 3.89
C ARG A 158 0.35 -8.13 2.54
N ALA A 159 1.14 -7.05 2.43
CA ALA A 159 1.28 -6.31 1.18
C ALA A 159 1.87 -7.16 0.05
N MET A 160 2.83 -8.06 0.36
CA MET A 160 3.37 -9.00 -0.62
C MET A 160 2.34 -10.07 -1.00
N GLY A 161 1.60 -10.62 -0.04
CA GLY A 161 0.52 -11.57 -0.29
C GLY A 161 -0.60 -10.98 -1.16
N ASP A 162 -0.98 -9.72 -0.88
CA ASP A 162 -1.94 -8.99 -1.70
C ASP A 162 -1.40 -8.74 -3.11
N SER A 163 -0.11 -8.46 -3.26
CA SER A 163 0.52 -8.29 -4.58
C SER A 163 0.41 -9.55 -5.45
N PHE A 164 0.55 -10.75 -4.89
CA PHE A 164 0.35 -12.00 -5.65
C PHE A 164 -1.11 -12.19 -6.08
N ARG A 165 -2.06 -11.88 -5.20
CA ARG A 165 -3.49 -11.97 -5.54
C ARG A 165 -3.84 -10.99 -6.66
N TRP A 166 -3.31 -9.77 -6.59
CA TRP A 166 -3.49 -8.75 -7.61
C TRP A 166 -2.85 -9.13 -8.94
N GLN A 167 -1.64 -9.66 -8.93
CA GLN A 167 -0.99 -10.18 -10.13
C GLN A 167 -1.89 -11.20 -10.83
N LYS A 168 -2.40 -12.19 -10.08
CA LYS A 168 -3.28 -13.23 -10.63
C LYS A 168 -4.51 -12.63 -11.29
N GLY A 169 -5.26 -11.77 -10.58
CA GLY A 169 -6.47 -11.16 -11.14
C GLY A 169 -6.18 -10.24 -12.33
N PHE A 170 -5.07 -9.51 -12.31
CA PHE A 170 -4.65 -8.67 -13.42
C PHE A 170 -4.33 -9.49 -14.68
N VAL A 171 -3.56 -10.57 -14.53
CA VAL A 171 -3.19 -11.45 -15.66
C VAL A 171 -4.45 -12.08 -16.26
N GLU A 172 -5.37 -12.60 -15.43
CA GLU A 172 -6.65 -13.17 -15.89
C GLU A 172 -7.46 -12.14 -16.69
N ASN A 173 -7.58 -10.89 -16.21
CA ASN A 173 -8.28 -9.83 -16.91
C ASN A 173 -7.60 -9.45 -18.25
N MET A 174 -6.27 -9.42 -18.28
CA MET A 174 -5.52 -9.14 -19.52
C MET A 174 -5.74 -10.24 -20.56
N GLU A 175 -5.64 -11.52 -20.17
CA GLU A 175 -5.87 -12.65 -21.07
C GLU A 175 -7.31 -12.69 -21.60
N GLU A 176 -8.29 -12.35 -20.78
CA GLU A 176 -9.67 -12.24 -21.23
C GLU A 176 -9.87 -11.14 -22.25
N THR A 177 -9.23 -9.98 -22.03
CA THR A 177 -9.29 -8.84 -22.95
C THR A 177 -8.64 -9.16 -24.29
N GLU A 178 -7.50 -9.87 -24.29
CA GLU A 178 -6.85 -10.31 -25.52
C GLU A 178 -7.71 -11.33 -26.31
N LYS A 179 -8.42 -12.23 -25.62
CA LYS A 179 -9.30 -13.23 -26.25
C LYS A 179 -10.57 -12.64 -26.87
N LYS A 180 -11.11 -11.57 -26.29
CA LYS A 180 -12.36 -10.93 -26.77
C LYS A 180 -12.15 -10.03 -28.00
N GLY A 181 -10.90 -9.80 -28.42
CA GLY A 181 -10.60 -8.80 -29.44
C GLY A 181 -10.73 -7.39 -28.88
N ASN A 182 -10.50 -6.36 -29.67
CA ASN A 182 -10.38 -4.98 -29.23
C ASN A 182 -11.64 -4.52 -28.43
N PRO A 183 -11.61 -4.40 -27.09
CA PRO A 183 -12.77 -3.98 -26.32
C PRO A 183 -13.15 -2.51 -26.53
N ALA A 184 -12.35 -1.75 -27.30
CA ALA A 184 -12.73 -0.42 -27.73
C ALA A 184 -14.02 -0.43 -28.57
N GLU A 185 -14.35 -1.53 -29.24
CA GLU A 185 -15.61 -1.68 -29.97
C GLU A 185 -16.82 -1.97 -29.07
N GLU A 186 -16.60 -2.58 -27.90
CA GLU A 186 -17.68 -2.86 -26.91
C GLU A 186 -17.90 -1.69 -25.93
N LEU A 187 -16.92 -0.83 -25.73
CA LEU A 187 -16.98 0.36 -24.87
C LEU A 187 -17.71 1.55 -25.50
N ASP A 188 -18.05 1.48 -26.78
CA ASP A 188 -19.00 2.42 -27.42
C ASP A 188 -20.44 2.22 -26.94
N SER A 189 -20.65 1.25 -26.03
CA SER A 189 -21.89 1.11 -25.28
C SER A 189 -22.05 2.22 -24.22
N GLU A 190 -23.27 2.74 -24.01
CA GLU A 190 -23.65 3.81 -23.06
C GLU A 190 -23.01 3.68 -21.65
N LYS A 191 -22.65 2.47 -21.22
CA LYS A 191 -22.01 2.21 -19.91
C LYS A 191 -20.55 2.62 -19.85
N GLY A 192 -19.78 2.42 -20.91
CA GLY A 192 -18.38 2.84 -20.99
C GLY A 192 -18.24 4.36 -21.00
N HIS A 193 -19.12 5.05 -21.71
CA HIS A 193 -19.13 6.52 -21.78
C HIS A 193 -19.48 7.15 -20.43
N ALA A 194 -20.44 6.60 -19.69
CA ALA A 194 -20.83 7.09 -18.36
C ALA A 194 -19.70 6.92 -17.32
N TYR A 195 -18.92 5.84 -17.43
CA TYR A 195 -17.79 5.57 -16.54
C TYR A 195 -16.64 6.55 -16.80
N PHE A 196 -16.29 6.78 -18.05
CA PHE A 196 -15.21 7.72 -18.46
C PHE A 196 -15.53 9.16 -18.06
N GLN A 197 -16.77 9.60 -18.24
CA GLN A 197 -17.23 10.95 -17.83
C GLN A 197 -17.13 11.14 -16.31
N ARG A 198 -17.42 10.12 -15.53
CA ARG A 198 -17.35 10.18 -14.05
C ARG A 198 -15.89 10.26 -13.55
N GLU A 199 -14.95 9.58 -14.19
CA GLU A 199 -13.52 9.67 -13.85
C GLU A 199 -12.95 11.05 -14.18
N LEU A 200 -13.27 11.61 -15.35
CA LEU A 200 -12.89 12.97 -15.72
C LEU A 200 -13.40 14.00 -14.72
N GLN A 201 -14.61 13.80 -14.20
CA GLN A 201 -15.21 14.70 -13.23
C GLN A 201 -14.49 14.62 -11.88
N ILE A 202 -14.14 13.42 -11.40
CA ILE A 202 -13.39 13.21 -10.16
C ILE A 202 -11.96 13.77 -10.27
N GLN A 203 -11.31 13.60 -11.42
CA GLN A 203 -9.97 14.12 -11.66
C GLN A 203 -9.95 15.65 -11.68
N ASN A 204 -10.94 16.29 -12.31
CA ASN A 204 -11.10 17.73 -12.31
C ASN A 204 -11.43 18.29 -10.91
N GLU A 205 -12.19 17.58 -10.10
CA GLU A 205 -12.49 17.98 -8.71
C GLU A 205 -11.24 17.89 -7.81
N MET A 206 -10.35 16.92 -8.04
CA MET A 206 -9.09 16.80 -7.29
C MET A 206 -8.04 17.84 -7.70
N GLU A 207 -8.06 18.33 -8.94
CA GLU A 207 -7.17 19.40 -9.39
C GLU A 207 -7.60 20.80 -8.92
N MET A 208 -8.86 20.95 -8.46
CA MET A 208 -9.38 22.21 -7.94
C MET A 208 -9.30 22.37 -6.41
N MET A 209 -8.84 21.35 -5.68
CA MET A 209 -8.60 21.39 -4.23
C MET A 209 -7.13 21.56 -3.89
#